data_33b83b8800059286e95772de8b952dc9
#
_entry.id   33b83b8800059286e95772de8b952dc9
#
_cell.length_a   1.000
_cell.length_b   1.000
_cell.length_c   1.000
_cell.angle_alpha   90.00
_cell.angle_beta   90.00
_cell.angle_gamma   90.00
#
_symmetry.space_group_name_H-M   'P 1'
#
loop_
_entity.id
_entity.type
_entity.pdbx_description
1 polymer ?
#
loop_
_entity_poly.entity_id
_entity_poly.type
_entity_poly.pdbx_seq_one_letter_code
_entity_poly.pdbx_strand_id
1 'polypeptide(L)'
;MARSTPTYTPVRNYALGFILSAFLLFSDISYGTFAQLRGFVQASNLYIQMISGSIFEKFDYSLSIFQESKNLAQENKLLREQIQKTRTEEFIKRKDLEESLQIIDLQKTLVSSLKSTDINIFKIDSIDLRNYLCCSTHRIFLRNSNRVQVAENTPVFAKSSFVGQTKNSYLNFIEVILFSDTNHVLPIKSKFFFCDARGMGKPLLISCKINKSIANFQNKIGDTILTSGLGGIFLKNIEIGIISAINPIAINEIEVVITLKTNPLEENFYGMIGIKSDEI
;
A
#
# COMPACT_ATOMS: atom_id res chain seq x y z
N MET A 1 40.38 -44.93 50.02
CA MET A 1 41.56 -44.06 50.08
C MET A 1 42.79 -44.94 50.19
N ALA A 2 43.51 -45.18 49.08
CA ALA A 2 44.73 -45.96 49.06
C ALA A 2 45.90 -44.99 49.31
N ARG A 3 46.55 -45.08 50.45
CA ARG A 3 47.81 -44.42 50.75
C ARG A 3 48.92 -45.09 49.95
N SER A 4 49.47 -44.40 48.97
CA SER A 4 50.72 -44.80 48.30
C SER A 4 51.85 -44.63 49.29
N THR A 5 52.43 -45.73 49.73
CA THR A 5 53.70 -45.74 50.50
C THR A 5 54.79 -45.24 49.58
N PRO A 6 55.64 -44.32 50.02
CA PRO A 6 56.82 -43.89 49.21
C PRO A 6 57.75 -45.08 49.04
N THR A 7 58.03 -45.47 47.81
CA THR A 7 59.00 -46.51 47.49
C THR A 7 60.40 -45.99 47.91
N TYR A 8 60.96 -46.64 48.95
CA TYR A 8 62.29 -46.35 49.43
C TYR A 8 63.29 -46.77 48.33
N THR A 9 63.89 -45.79 47.67
CA THR A 9 64.94 -46.05 46.69
C THR A 9 66.26 -46.20 47.46
N PRO A 10 67.02 -47.32 47.29
CA PRO A 10 68.21 -47.54 48.03
C PRO A 10 69.26 -46.48 47.67
N VAL A 11 69.98 -45.97 48.69
CA VAL A 11 71.05 -44.93 48.58
C VAL A 11 72.02 -45.21 47.44
N ARG A 12 72.27 -46.48 47.18
CA ARG A 12 73.09 -46.95 46.05
C ARG A 12 72.65 -46.41 44.68
N ASN A 13 71.36 -46.34 44.46
CA ASN A 13 70.79 -45.86 43.18
C ASN A 13 70.92 -44.33 43.02
N TYR A 14 70.88 -43.57 44.11
CA TYR A 14 71.19 -42.13 44.10
C TYR A 14 72.70 -41.86 43.84
N ALA A 15 73.57 -42.67 44.51
CA ALA A 15 75.02 -42.56 44.27
C ALA A 15 75.39 -42.89 42.81
N LEU A 16 74.75 -43.97 42.25
CA LEU A 16 74.99 -44.34 40.84
C LEU A 16 74.44 -43.22 39.89
N GLY A 17 73.27 -42.63 40.15
CA GLY A 17 72.74 -41.52 39.40
C GLY A 17 73.67 -40.30 39.44
N PHE A 18 74.16 -39.98 40.60
CA PHE A 18 75.12 -38.85 40.77
C PHE A 18 76.40 -39.06 39.98
N ILE A 19 77.04 -40.26 40.10
CA ILE A 19 78.25 -40.59 39.35
C ILE A 19 78.00 -40.57 37.85
N LEU A 20 76.86 -41.08 37.38
CA LEU A 20 76.48 -41.05 35.96
C LEU A 20 76.29 -39.61 35.48
N SER A 21 75.62 -38.76 36.25
CA SER A 21 75.46 -37.36 35.96
C SER A 21 76.71 -36.58 35.86
N ALA A 22 77.60 -36.80 36.85
CA ALA A 22 78.95 -36.19 36.87
C ALA A 22 79.85 -36.63 35.70
N PHE A 23 79.74 -37.92 35.31
CA PHE A 23 80.44 -38.43 34.14
C PHE A 23 79.94 -37.86 32.84
N LEU A 24 78.57 -37.74 32.68
CA LEU A 24 78.04 -37.06 31.52
C LEU A 24 78.36 -35.60 31.41
N LEU A 25 78.44 -34.87 32.53
CA LEU A 25 78.85 -33.49 32.59
C LEU A 25 80.32 -33.33 32.20
N PHE A 26 81.15 -34.22 32.75
CA PHE A 26 82.60 -34.22 32.46
C PHE A 26 82.85 -34.53 30.96
N SER A 27 82.16 -35.53 30.41
CA SER A 27 82.22 -35.86 28.99
C SER A 27 81.77 -34.70 28.11
N ASP A 28 80.77 -33.94 28.53
CA ASP A 28 80.24 -32.81 27.77
C ASP A 28 81.29 -31.64 27.76
N ILE A 29 81.93 -31.41 28.90
CA ILE A 29 82.96 -30.34 29.04
C ILE A 29 84.22 -30.70 28.29
N SER A 30 84.67 -31.96 28.35
CA SER A 30 85.97 -32.40 27.78
C SER A 30 85.91 -32.71 26.29
N TYR A 31 84.77 -33.22 25.78
CA TYR A 31 84.63 -33.68 24.40
C TYR A 31 83.58 -32.96 23.63
N GLY A 32 82.80 -32.02 24.23
CA GLY A 32 81.74 -31.27 23.55
C GLY A 32 80.61 -32.11 22.95
N THR A 33 80.41 -33.29 23.51
CA THR A 33 79.46 -34.33 22.95
C THR A 33 78.04 -33.84 22.79
N PHE A 34 77.61 -32.88 23.60
CA PHE A 34 76.26 -32.30 23.49
C PHE A 34 76.23 -30.91 22.84
N ALA A 35 77.36 -30.45 22.26
CA ALA A 35 77.39 -29.14 21.60
C ALA A 35 76.40 -29.04 20.42
N GLN A 36 76.25 -30.11 19.64
CA GLN A 36 75.30 -30.16 18.55
C GLN A 36 73.88 -30.17 19.04
N LEU A 37 73.60 -30.85 20.15
CA LEU A 37 72.28 -30.90 20.76
C LEU A 37 71.90 -29.54 21.36
N ARG A 38 72.83 -28.84 21.98
CA ARG A 38 72.65 -27.48 22.47
C ARG A 38 72.38 -26.50 21.33
N GLY A 39 73.08 -26.61 20.23
CA GLY A 39 72.88 -25.82 19.02
C GLY A 39 71.52 -26.07 18.41
N PHE A 40 71.04 -27.32 18.37
CA PHE A 40 69.73 -27.68 17.88
C PHE A 40 68.63 -27.10 18.77
N VAL A 41 68.71 -27.20 20.10
CA VAL A 41 67.74 -26.62 21.04
C VAL A 41 67.74 -25.10 20.96
N GLN A 42 68.86 -24.43 20.81
CA GLN A 42 68.94 -22.98 20.62
C GLN A 42 68.31 -22.58 19.25
N ALA A 43 68.67 -23.28 18.19
CA ALA A 43 68.09 -23.03 16.87
C ALA A 43 66.56 -23.25 16.83
N SER A 44 66.08 -24.32 17.49
CA SER A 44 64.61 -24.59 17.56
C SER A 44 63.86 -23.50 18.36
N ASN A 45 64.45 -22.99 19.46
CA ASN A 45 63.84 -21.89 20.21
C ASN A 45 63.77 -20.58 19.39
N LEU A 46 64.81 -20.25 18.64
CA LEU A 46 64.82 -19.10 17.73
C LEU A 46 63.80 -19.27 16.60
N TYR A 47 63.68 -20.51 16.07
CA TYR A 47 62.70 -20.82 15.03
C TYR A 47 61.26 -20.70 15.52
N ILE A 48 60.99 -21.17 16.75
CA ILE A 48 59.64 -21.01 17.39
C ILE A 48 59.33 -19.52 17.63
N GLN A 49 60.29 -18.72 18.07
CA GLN A 49 60.12 -17.28 18.27
C GLN A 49 59.87 -16.54 16.96
N MET A 50 60.56 -16.88 15.88
CA MET A 50 60.33 -16.27 14.56
C MET A 50 58.96 -16.64 13.99
N ILE A 51 58.51 -17.89 14.15
CA ILE A 51 57.22 -18.35 13.64
C ILE A 51 56.07 -17.76 14.46
N SER A 52 56.23 -17.68 15.79
CA SER A 52 55.13 -17.16 16.65
C SER A 52 54.85 -15.69 16.36
N GLY A 53 55.83 -14.83 16.18
CA GLY A 53 55.62 -13.41 15.88
C GLY A 53 54.84 -13.18 14.58
N SER A 54 55.23 -13.89 13.51
CA SER A 54 54.58 -13.70 12.19
C SER A 54 53.19 -14.32 12.08
N ILE A 55 52.88 -15.33 12.89
CA ILE A 55 51.55 -15.96 12.91
C ILE A 55 50.55 -15.12 13.72
N PHE A 56 50.97 -14.58 14.85
CA PHE A 56 50.11 -13.75 15.69
C PHE A 56 49.71 -12.44 14.98
N GLU A 57 50.64 -11.76 14.33
CA GLU A 57 50.34 -10.54 13.56
C GLU A 57 49.33 -10.80 12.41
N LYS A 58 49.49 -11.92 11.69
CA LYS A 58 48.52 -12.28 10.63
C LYS A 58 47.17 -12.71 11.17
N PHE A 59 47.13 -13.30 12.35
CA PHE A 59 45.89 -13.71 13.01
C PHE A 59 45.09 -12.47 13.49
N ASP A 60 45.76 -11.50 14.12
CA ASP A 60 45.12 -10.25 14.55
C ASP A 60 44.63 -9.45 13.37
N TYR A 61 45.34 -9.38 12.26
CA TYR A 61 44.91 -8.73 11.04
C TYR A 61 43.70 -9.40 10.42
N SER A 62 43.62 -10.74 10.39
CA SER A 62 42.46 -11.43 9.85
C SER A 62 41.22 -11.32 10.75
N LEU A 63 41.41 -11.29 12.07
CA LEU A 63 40.32 -11.07 13.03
C LEU A 63 39.78 -9.64 12.94
N SER A 64 40.64 -8.64 12.75
CA SER A 64 40.21 -7.25 12.58
C SER A 64 39.39 -7.07 11.31
N ILE A 65 39.80 -7.66 10.18
CA ILE A 65 39.04 -7.66 8.92
C ILE A 65 37.69 -8.34 9.08
N PHE A 66 37.64 -9.47 9.79
CA PHE A 66 36.37 -10.18 10.02
C PHE A 66 35.42 -9.38 10.89
N GLN A 67 35.93 -8.71 11.90
CA GLN A 67 35.13 -7.84 12.78
C GLN A 67 34.64 -6.59 12.06
N GLU A 68 35.47 -5.99 11.22
CA GLU A 68 35.12 -4.86 10.36
C GLU A 68 34.05 -5.25 9.31
N SER A 69 34.23 -6.40 8.66
CA SER A 69 33.24 -6.95 7.72
C SER A 69 31.87 -7.20 8.38
N LYS A 70 31.86 -7.71 9.61
CA LYS A 70 30.64 -7.91 10.38
C LYS A 70 29.94 -6.59 10.74
N ASN A 71 30.73 -5.60 11.15
CA ASN A 71 30.23 -4.27 11.46
C ASN A 71 29.65 -3.58 10.21
N LEU A 72 30.36 -3.65 9.08
CA LEU A 72 29.87 -3.14 7.79
C LEU A 72 28.60 -3.85 7.33
N ALA A 73 28.49 -5.17 7.54
CA ALA A 73 27.28 -5.92 7.22
C ALA A 73 26.09 -5.49 8.09
N GLN A 74 26.31 -5.24 9.37
CA GLN A 74 25.28 -4.73 10.28
C GLN A 74 24.86 -3.30 9.92
N GLU A 75 25.82 -2.42 9.63
CA GLU A 75 25.56 -1.06 9.19
C GLU A 75 24.79 -1.02 7.86
N ASN A 76 25.18 -1.84 6.90
CA ASN A 76 24.45 -1.99 5.64
C ASN A 76 22.99 -2.46 5.85
N LYS A 77 22.79 -3.40 6.78
CA LYS A 77 21.44 -3.86 7.12
C LYS A 77 20.61 -2.72 7.72
N LEU A 78 21.17 -2.00 8.68
CA LEU A 78 20.52 -0.88 9.35
C LEU A 78 20.19 0.26 8.38
N LEU A 79 21.13 0.61 7.49
CA LEU A 79 20.93 1.60 6.44
C LEU A 79 19.82 1.19 5.46
N ARG A 80 19.76 -0.08 5.07
CA ARG A 80 18.70 -0.60 4.22
C ARG A 80 17.32 -0.52 4.89
N GLU A 81 17.25 -0.86 6.18
CA GLU A 81 16.03 -0.73 6.97
C GLU A 81 15.58 0.74 7.08
N GLN A 82 16.51 1.66 7.31
CA GLN A 82 16.23 3.10 7.33
C GLN A 82 15.75 3.61 5.97
N ILE A 83 16.41 3.24 4.88
CA ILE A 83 15.99 3.61 3.51
C ILE A 83 14.57 3.08 3.23
N GLN A 84 14.28 1.84 3.61
CA GLN A 84 12.96 1.25 3.40
C GLN A 84 11.88 1.98 4.22
N LYS A 85 12.18 2.31 5.48
CA LYS A 85 11.30 3.10 6.34
C LYS A 85 11.02 4.48 5.74
N THR A 86 12.08 5.21 5.36
CA THR A 86 11.95 6.54 4.75
C THR A 86 11.13 6.50 3.46
N ARG A 87 11.38 5.53 2.58
CA ARG A 87 10.58 5.35 1.35
C ARG A 87 9.11 5.08 1.64
N THR A 88 8.82 4.29 2.66
CA THR A 88 7.44 4.02 3.08
C THR A 88 6.76 5.27 3.63
N GLU A 89 7.46 6.05 4.46
CA GLU A 89 6.95 7.31 4.99
C GLU A 89 6.72 8.35 3.87
N GLU A 90 7.63 8.46 2.92
CA GLU A 90 7.45 9.33 1.74
C GLU A 90 6.27 8.89 0.88
N PHE A 91 6.09 7.59 0.67
CA PHE A 91 4.96 7.06 -0.06
C PHE A 91 3.63 7.41 0.63
N ILE A 92 3.54 7.23 1.95
CA ILE A 92 2.34 7.57 2.73
C ILE A 92 2.05 9.07 2.62
N LYS A 93 3.06 9.93 2.87
CA LYS A 93 2.89 11.39 2.77
C LYS A 93 2.45 11.84 1.38
N ARG A 94 2.97 11.21 0.33
CA ARG A 94 2.54 11.50 -1.05
C ARG A 94 1.09 11.12 -1.28
N LYS A 95 0.66 9.97 -0.76
CA LYS A 95 -0.74 9.53 -0.84
C LYS A 95 -1.69 10.46 -0.09
N ASP A 96 -1.33 10.88 1.12
CA ASP A 96 -2.12 11.83 1.90
C ASP A 96 -2.25 13.19 1.17
N LEU A 97 -1.17 13.64 0.52
CA LEU A 97 -1.20 14.86 -0.28
C LEU A 97 -2.10 14.72 -1.51
N GLU A 98 -1.99 13.61 -2.25
CA GLU A 98 -2.86 13.31 -3.39
C GLU A 98 -4.33 13.29 -2.98
N GLU A 99 -4.68 12.63 -1.87
CA GLU A 99 -6.05 12.61 -1.34
C GLU A 99 -6.53 14.02 -0.98
N SER A 100 -5.69 14.83 -0.33
CA SER A 100 -6.02 16.21 0.03
C SER A 100 -6.28 17.08 -1.21
N LEU A 101 -5.47 16.93 -2.26
CA LEU A 101 -5.66 17.63 -3.53
C LEU A 101 -6.96 17.23 -4.23
N GLN A 102 -7.32 15.94 -4.22
CA GLN A 102 -8.58 15.47 -4.78
C GLN A 102 -9.79 16.09 -4.05
N ILE A 103 -9.75 16.19 -2.74
CA ILE A 103 -10.81 16.82 -1.93
C ILE A 103 -10.95 18.30 -2.29
N ILE A 104 -9.84 19.04 -2.38
CA ILE A 104 -9.84 20.46 -2.73
C ILE A 104 -10.38 20.68 -4.15
N ASP A 105 -9.97 19.86 -5.11
CA ASP A 105 -10.43 19.95 -6.50
C ASP A 105 -11.93 19.67 -6.61
N LEU A 106 -12.41 18.62 -5.94
CA LEU A 106 -13.83 18.30 -5.88
C LEU A 106 -14.62 19.43 -5.23
N GLN A 107 -14.17 19.98 -4.11
CA GLN A 107 -14.83 21.09 -3.43
C GLN A 107 -14.88 22.33 -4.32
N LYS A 108 -13.79 22.69 -4.96
CA LYS A 108 -13.71 23.83 -5.88
C LYS A 108 -14.68 23.67 -7.05
N THR A 109 -14.71 22.47 -7.65
CA THR A 109 -15.59 22.16 -8.76
C THR A 109 -17.07 22.23 -8.34
N LEU A 110 -17.41 21.70 -7.18
CA LEU A 110 -18.77 21.75 -6.64
C LEU A 110 -19.21 23.17 -6.31
N VAL A 111 -18.38 23.95 -5.64
CA VAL A 111 -18.68 25.36 -5.34
C VAL A 111 -18.89 26.17 -6.59
N SER A 112 -18.03 26.00 -7.61
CA SER A 112 -18.15 26.73 -8.88
C SER A 112 -19.36 26.33 -9.69
N SER A 113 -19.70 25.04 -9.72
CA SER A 113 -20.82 24.50 -10.51
C SER A 113 -22.17 24.73 -9.87
N LEU A 114 -22.24 24.69 -8.53
CA LEU A 114 -23.50 24.61 -7.79
C LEU A 114 -23.86 25.86 -7.01
N LYS A 115 -22.94 26.81 -6.92
CA LYS A 115 -23.10 28.06 -6.12
C LYS A 115 -23.58 27.79 -4.67
N SER A 116 -23.30 26.59 -4.15
CA SER A 116 -23.64 26.18 -2.79
C SER A 116 -22.40 26.14 -1.94
N THR A 117 -22.51 26.65 -0.72
CA THR A 117 -21.43 26.63 0.26
C THR A 117 -21.52 25.43 1.22
N ASP A 118 -22.63 24.73 1.22
CA ASP A 118 -22.91 23.66 2.19
C ASP A 118 -22.70 22.28 1.51
N ILE A 119 -21.43 21.91 1.37
CA ILE A 119 -21.00 20.69 0.71
C ILE A 119 -20.31 19.78 1.72
N ASN A 120 -20.82 18.57 1.89
CA ASN A 120 -20.18 17.53 2.65
C ASN A 120 -19.50 16.52 1.72
N ILE A 121 -18.21 16.20 1.99
CA ILE A 121 -17.42 15.27 1.21
C ILE A 121 -17.24 13.97 2.00
N PHE A 122 -17.53 12.85 1.35
CA PHE A 122 -17.43 11.51 1.90
C PHE A 122 -16.43 10.69 1.10
N LYS A 123 -15.64 9.88 1.79
CA LYS A 123 -14.74 8.90 1.16
C LYS A 123 -15.50 7.61 0.90
N ILE A 124 -15.23 6.97 -0.23
CA ILE A 124 -15.78 5.65 -0.50
C ILE A 124 -15.27 4.63 0.53
N ASP A 125 -16.15 3.80 1.02
CA ASP A 125 -15.81 2.67 1.89
C ASP A 125 -15.74 1.38 1.09
N SER A 126 -16.77 1.10 0.30
CA SER A 126 -16.84 -0.09 -0.54
C SER A 126 -17.78 0.08 -1.73
N ILE A 127 -17.61 -0.78 -2.73
CA ILE A 127 -18.49 -0.93 -3.87
C ILE A 127 -18.92 -2.38 -3.92
N ASP A 128 -20.21 -2.63 -4.17
CA ASP A 128 -20.70 -3.96 -4.48
C ASP A 128 -20.32 -4.36 -5.92
N LEU A 129 -19.02 -4.67 -6.10
CA LEU A 129 -18.44 -5.00 -7.41
C LEU A 129 -19.12 -6.19 -8.08
N ARG A 130 -19.54 -7.18 -7.29
CA ARG A 130 -20.20 -8.35 -7.83
C ARG A 130 -21.51 -7.97 -8.55
N ASN A 131 -22.37 -7.24 -7.87
CA ASN A 131 -23.63 -6.80 -8.45
C ASN A 131 -23.44 -5.73 -9.53
N TYR A 132 -22.45 -4.85 -9.38
CA TYR A 132 -22.13 -3.81 -10.36
C TYR A 132 -21.71 -4.37 -11.73
N LEU A 133 -20.97 -5.49 -11.75
CA LEU A 133 -20.46 -6.07 -13.00
C LEU A 133 -21.41 -7.07 -13.64
N CYS A 134 -22.26 -7.78 -12.86
CA CYS A 134 -23.08 -8.86 -13.40
C CYS A 134 -24.59 -8.59 -13.39
N CYS A 135 -25.04 -7.69 -12.54
CA CYS A 135 -26.42 -7.76 -12.10
C CYS A 135 -27.13 -6.40 -12.17
N SER A 136 -28.36 -6.33 -11.66
CA SER A 136 -29.23 -5.15 -11.82
C SER A 136 -29.08 -4.09 -10.72
N THR A 137 -28.48 -4.46 -9.58
CA THR A 137 -28.36 -3.57 -8.41
C THR A 137 -26.98 -2.98 -8.30
N HIS A 138 -26.87 -1.68 -8.48
CA HIS A 138 -25.60 -0.96 -8.45
C HIS A 138 -25.53 -0.03 -7.25
N ARG A 139 -24.68 -0.40 -6.24
CA ARG A 139 -24.56 0.31 -4.98
C ARG A 139 -23.11 0.64 -4.67
N ILE A 140 -22.91 1.80 -4.06
CA ILE A 140 -21.67 2.17 -3.37
C ILE A 140 -21.99 2.54 -1.92
N PHE A 141 -21.02 2.35 -1.05
CA PHE A 141 -21.12 2.69 0.36
C PHE A 141 -20.05 3.73 0.69
N LEU A 142 -20.50 4.86 1.22
CA LEU A 142 -19.65 5.99 1.60
C LEU A 142 -19.47 6.00 3.11
N ARG A 143 -18.24 6.28 3.56
CA ARG A 143 -17.90 6.32 4.99
C ARG A 143 -18.48 7.57 5.63
N ASN A 144 -19.26 7.39 6.68
CA ASN A 144 -19.86 8.47 7.46
C ASN A 144 -19.10 8.66 8.79
N SER A 145 -17.88 9.18 8.72
CA SER A 145 -17.02 9.37 9.91
C SER A 145 -17.59 10.38 10.91
N ASN A 146 -18.31 11.38 10.42
CA ASN A 146 -18.87 12.46 11.22
C ASN A 146 -20.30 12.14 11.72
N ARG A 147 -20.82 10.95 11.42
CA ARG A 147 -22.18 10.50 11.78
C ARG A 147 -23.29 11.48 11.39
N VAL A 148 -23.11 12.15 10.26
CA VAL A 148 -24.07 13.11 9.74
C VAL A 148 -25.33 12.38 9.29
N GLN A 149 -26.51 12.88 9.66
CA GLN A 149 -27.76 12.36 9.13
C GLN A 149 -27.95 12.87 7.71
N VAL A 150 -28.05 11.96 6.76
CA VAL A 150 -28.28 12.24 5.35
C VAL A 150 -29.67 11.77 4.97
N ALA A 151 -30.47 12.66 4.41
CA ALA A 151 -31.81 12.32 3.96
C ALA A 151 -31.77 11.32 2.78
N GLU A 152 -32.79 10.48 2.67
CA GLU A 152 -33.01 9.66 1.47
C GLU A 152 -33.18 10.56 0.25
N ASN A 153 -32.73 10.09 -0.92
CA ASN A 153 -32.74 10.80 -2.19
C ASN A 153 -31.86 12.06 -2.26
N THR A 154 -30.90 12.22 -1.36
CA THR A 154 -29.90 13.30 -1.49
C THR A 154 -28.99 13.02 -2.70
N PRO A 155 -28.82 14.00 -3.62
CA PRO A 155 -27.96 13.84 -4.80
C PRO A 155 -26.50 13.61 -4.42
N VAL A 156 -25.84 12.69 -5.10
CA VAL A 156 -24.44 12.36 -4.89
C VAL A 156 -23.62 12.74 -6.10
N PHE A 157 -22.59 13.50 -5.86
CA PHE A 157 -21.68 14.05 -6.85
C PHE A 157 -20.33 13.36 -6.83
N ALA A 158 -19.74 13.18 -8.02
CA ALA A 158 -18.32 12.84 -8.17
C ALA A 158 -17.74 13.66 -9.33
N LYS A 159 -16.57 14.24 -9.15
CA LYS A 159 -15.98 15.21 -10.10
C LYS A 159 -16.97 16.33 -10.43
N SER A 160 -17.43 16.39 -11.66
CA SER A 160 -18.30 17.44 -12.19
C SER A 160 -19.71 16.95 -12.54
N SER A 161 -20.08 15.75 -12.13
CA SER A 161 -21.36 15.14 -12.48
C SER A 161 -22.04 14.42 -11.32
N PHE A 162 -23.33 14.27 -11.38
CA PHE A 162 -24.06 13.36 -10.51
C PHE A 162 -23.76 11.90 -10.87
N VAL A 163 -23.74 11.03 -9.87
CA VAL A 163 -23.53 9.58 -10.05
C VAL A 163 -24.69 8.76 -9.52
N GLY A 164 -25.50 9.35 -8.65
CA GLY A 164 -26.63 8.65 -8.02
C GLY A 164 -27.28 9.50 -6.93
N GLN A 165 -27.98 8.82 -6.03
CA GLN A 165 -28.62 9.42 -4.85
C GLN A 165 -28.53 8.49 -3.65
N THR A 166 -28.65 9.05 -2.44
CA THR A 166 -28.67 8.27 -1.21
C THR A 166 -29.92 7.41 -1.12
N LYS A 167 -29.76 6.17 -0.64
CA LYS A 167 -30.85 5.23 -0.38
C LYS A 167 -31.11 5.11 1.11
N ASN A 168 -30.10 4.74 1.86
CA ASN A 168 -30.15 4.57 3.30
C ASN A 168 -28.94 5.27 3.95
N SER A 169 -29.16 5.84 5.14
CA SER A 169 -28.09 6.39 5.95
C SER A 169 -27.99 5.61 7.25
N TYR A 170 -26.81 5.08 7.53
CA TYR A 170 -26.46 4.33 8.74
C TYR A 170 -25.44 5.12 9.55
N LEU A 171 -25.20 4.73 10.79
CA LEU A 171 -24.26 5.43 11.68
C LEU A 171 -22.86 5.62 11.08
N ASN A 172 -22.35 4.60 10.40
CA ASN A 172 -20.96 4.59 9.92
C ASN A 172 -20.83 4.65 8.40
N PHE A 173 -21.91 4.48 7.66
CA PHE A 173 -21.88 4.50 6.20
C PHE A 173 -23.22 4.95 5.61
N ILE A 174 -23.15 5.45 4.37
CA ILE A 174 -24.28 5.91 3.57
C ILE A 174 -24.36 5.02 2.33
N GLU A 175 -25.50 4.38 2.12
CA GLU A 175 -25.77 3.62 0.91
C GLU A 175 -26.24 4.54 -0.20
N VAL A 176 -25.59 4.44 -1.36
CA VAL A 176 -25.91 5.23 -2.56
C VAL A 176 -26.33 4.30 -3.69
N ILE A 177 -27.48 4.59 -4.29
CA ILE A 177 -27.94 3.96 -5.51
C ILE A 177 -27.39 4.70 -6.72
N LEU A 178 -26.70 3.99 -7.60
CA LEU A 178 -26.10 4.58 -8.80
C LEU A 178 -27.13 4.73 -9.93
N PHE A 179 -26.91 5.64 -10.86
CA PHE A 179 -27.78 5.85 -12.01
C PHE A 179 -27.95 4.61 -12.89
N SER A 180 -26.95 3.76 -12.96
CA SER A 180 -26.97 2.52 -13.71
C SER A 180 -27.77 1.38 -13.09
N ASP A 181 -28.26 1.55 -11.85
CA ASP A 181 -29.16 0.61 -11.17
C ASP A 181 -30.55 0.58 -11.84
N THR A 182 -31.09 -0.61 -12.05
CA THR A 182 -32.40 -0.75 -12.74
C THR A 182 -33.60 -0.13 -11.98
N ASN A 183 -33.44 0.04 -10.67
CA ASN A 183 -34.49 0.66 -9.84
C ASN A 183 -34.33 2.19 -9.76
N HIS A 184 -33.26 2.75 -10.35
CA HIS A 184 -33.05 4.20 -10.36
C HIS A 184 -33.77 4.84 -11.55
N VAL A 185 -34.44 5.96 -11.31
CA VAL A 185 -35.05 6.80 -12.34
C VAL A 185 -34.48 8.21 -12.25
N LEU A 186 -33.95 8.69 -13.37
CA LEU A 186 -33.35 10.00 -13.48
C LEU A 186 -34.09 10.84 -14.56
N PRO A 187 -34.75 11.93 -14.18
CA PRO A 187 -35.31 12.86 -15.14
C PRO A 187 -34.23 13.62 -15.90
N ILE A 188 -34.11 13.36 -17.17
CA ILE A 188 -33.08 13.95 -18.06
C ILE A 188 -33.71 14.83 -19.14
N LYS A 189 -32.84 15.63 -19.76
CA LYS A 189 -33.17 16.40 -20.94
C LYS A 189 -32.05 16.45 -21.93
N SER A 190 -32.42 16.60 -23.17
CA SER A 190 -31.55 17.08 -24.23
C SER A 190 -32.05 18.42 -24.77
N LYS A 191 -31.52 18.85 -25.88
CA LYS A 191 -32.04 20.04 -26.62
C LYS A 191 -33.45 19.80 -27.17
N PHE A 192 -33.82 18.56 -27.48
CA PHE A 192 -35.02 18.23 -28.25
C PHE A 192 -36.04 17.36 -27.48
N PHE A 193 -35.67 16.80 -26.32
CA PHE A 193 -36.59 15.96 -25.56
C PHE A 193 -36.35 16.02 -24.04
N PHE A 194 -37.35 15.60 -23.31
CA PHE A 194 -37.30 15.26 -21.87
C PHE A 194 -37.72 13.81 -21.74
N CYS A 195 -37.08 13.06 -20.86
CA CYS A 195 -37.54 11.72 -20.50
C CYS A 195 -37.04 11.29 -19.13
N ASP A 196 -37.67 10.25 -18.59
CA ASP A 196 -37.24 9.59 -17.37
C ASP A 196 -36.33 8.40 -17.74
N ALA A 197 -35.04 8.60 -17.61
CA ALA A 197 -34.04 7.57 -17.88
C ALA A 197 -33.99 6.56 -16.74
N ARG A 198 -33.82 5.29 -17.06
CA ARG A 198 -33.64 4.19 -16.11
C ARG A 198 -32.30 3.55 -16.27
N GLY A 199 -31.72 3.08 -15.17
CA GLY A 199 -30.53 2.26 -15.21
C GLY A 199 -30.75 0.96 -15.98
N MET A 200 -29.77 0.55 -16.75
CA MET A 200 -29.86 -0.67 -17.57
C MET A 200 -29.36 -1.93 -16.85
N GLY A 201 -28.88 -1.84 -15.58
CA GLY A 201 -28.20 -2.93 -14.91
C GLY A 201 -26.85 -3.28 -15.57
N LYS A 202 -26.27 -2.34 -16.31
CA LYS A 202 -24.95 -2.42 -16.92
C LYS A 202 -24.13 -1.21 -16.47
N PRO A 203 -22.84 -1.37 -16.18
CA PRO A 203 -22.00 -0.26 -15.78
C PRO A 203 -22.09 0.93 -16.72
N LEU A 204 -22.28 2.13 -16.17
CA LEU A 204 -22.31 3.41 -16.88
C LEU A 204 -23.45 3.57 -17.91
N LEU A 205 -24.40 2.67 -17.99
CA LEU A 205 -25.47 2.76 -18.99
C LEU A 205 -26.83 3.03 -18.35
N ILE A 206 -27.52 4.03 -18.91
CA ILE A 206 -28.92 4.32 -18.66
C ILE A 206 -29.63 4.41 -20.01
N SER A 207 -30.94 4.17 -20.01
CA SER A 207 -31.74 4.34 -21.22
C SER A 207 -33.07 5.05 -20.93
N CYS A 208 -33.60 5.68 -21.95
CA CYS A 208 -34.96 6.18 -21.90
C CYS A 208 -35.72 5.89 -23.20
N LYS A 209 -37.02 5.71 -23.06
CA LYS A 209 -37.94 5.50 -24.18
C LYS A 209 -38.65 6.79 -24.56
N ILE A 210 -38.67 7.11 -25.82
CA ILE A 210 -39.23 8.35 -26.38
C ILE A 210 -40.19 8.03 -27.50
N ASN A 211 -41.34 8.68 -27.48
CA ASN A 211 -42.26 8.63 -28.59
C ASN A 211 -41.88 9.69 -29.63
N LYS A 212 -41.52 9.27 -30.85
CA LYS A 212 -41.10 10.14 -31.95
C LYS A 212 -42.16 11.13 -32.42
N SER A 213 -43.44 10.75 -32.27
CA SER A 213 -44.58 11.60 -32.70
C SER A 213 -44.76 12.82 -31.77
N ILE A 214 -44.32 12.72 -30.52
CA ILE A 214 -44.44 13.76 -29.50
C ILE A 214 -43.19 14.63 -29.44
N ALA A 215 -42.04 14.01 -29.58
CA ALA A 215 -40.72 14.66 -29.56
C ALA A 215 -40.29 14.94 -31.00
N ASN A 216 -39.99 16.18 -31.34
CA ASN A 216 -39.32 16.54 -32.60
C ASN A 216 -37.86 16.05 -32.50
N PHE A 217 -37.68 14.72 -32.52
CA PHE A 217 -36.43 14.05 -32.18
C PHE A 217 -35.40 14.28 -33.30
N GLN A 218 -34.43 15.14 -33.02
CA GLN A 218 -33.31 15.49 -33.92
C GLN A 218 -31.94 15.19 -33.29
N ASN A 219 -31.91 14.49 -32.16
CA ASN A 219 -30.67 14.15 -31.49
C ASN A 219 -29.87 13.12 -32.27
N LYS A 220 -28.53 13.22 -32.12
CA LYS A 220 -27.53 12.34 -32.73
C LYS A 220 -26.72 11.62 -31.65
N ILE A 221 -26.09 10.53 -32.02
CA ILE A 221 -25.06 9.90 -31.18
C ILE A 221 -23.95 10.92 -30.91
N GLY A 222 -23.51 11.01 -29.64
CA GLY A 222 -22.55 12.01 -29.18
C GLY A 222 -23.17 13.25 -28.56
N ASP A 223 -24.48 13.49 -28.71
CA ASP A 223 -25.15 14.65 -28.10
C ASP A 223 -25.12 14.53 -26.56
N THR A 224 -24.88 15.67 -25.91
CA THR A 224 -24.82 15.78 -24.45
C THR A 224 -26.21 15.69 -23.82
N ILE A 225 -26.29 14.94 -22.75
CA ILE A 225 -27.49 14.78 -21.92
C ILE A 225 -27.27 15.47 -20.58
N LEU A 226 -28.27 16.22 -20.17
CA LEU A 226 -28.28 17.02 -18.94
C LEU A 226 -29.41 16.57 -18.01
N THR A 227 -29.25 16.83 -16.72
CA THR A 227 -30.35 16.73 -15.74
C THR A 227 -31.43 17.74 -16.08
N SER A 228 -32.70 17.32 -15.99
CA SER A 228 -33.83 18.22 -16.27
C SER A 228 -34.16 19.15 -15.10
N GLY A 229 -33.85 18.75 -13.86
CA GLY A 229 -34.30 19.41 -12.63
C GLY A 229 -35.76 19.09 -12.25
N LEU A 230 -36.44 18.24 -13.00
CA LEU A 230 -37.79 17.75 -12.65
C LEU A 230 -37.69 16.86 -11.41
N GLY A 231 -38.73 16.90 -10.56
CA GLY A 231 -38.75 16.15 -9.29
C GLY A 231 -37.95 16.81 -8.15
N GLY A 232 -37.21 17.89 -8.38
CA GLY A 232 -36.54 18.68 -7.33
C GLY A 232 -35.36 18.02 -6.62
N ILE A 233 -34.99 16.80 -7.00
CA ILE A 233 -33.88 16.06 -6.41
C ILE A 233 -32.54 16.53 -7.02
N PHE A 234 -32.44 16.53 -8.34
CA PHE A 234 -31.21 16.90 -9.06
C PHE A 234 -31.27 18.32 -9.56
N LEU A 235 -30.16 19.02 -9.45
CA LEU A 235 -30.01 20.37 -10.01
C LEU A 235 -30.15 20.32 -11.54
N LYS A 236 -30.74 21.34 -12.12
CA LYS A 236 -30.96 21.48 -13.56
C LYS A 236 -29.68 21.78 -14.30
N ASN A 237 -29.54 21.29 -15.53
CA ASN A 237 -28.44 21.60 -16.47
C ASN A 237 -27.07 21.03 -16.08
N ILE A 238 -27.00 20.00 -15.28
CA ILE A 238 -25.75 19.28 -15.02
C ILE A 238 -25.57 18.19 -16.06
N GLU A 239 -24.41 18.18 -16.71
CA GLU A 239 -24.05 17.15 -17.68
C GLU A 239 -23.86 15.80 -17.01
N ILE A 240 -24.56 14.77 -17.48
CA ILE A 240 -24.49 13.40 -16.94
C ILE A 240 -23.88 12.40 -17.90
N GLY A 241 -23.89 12.67 -19.20
CA GLY A 241 -23.35 11.76 -20.20
C GLY A 241 -23.67 12.16 -21.62
N ILE A 242 -23.45 11.23 -22.53
CA ILE A 242 -23.68 11.40 -23.96
C ILE A 242 -24.54 10.26 -24.53
N ILE A 243 -25.27 10.53 -25.60
CA ILE A 243 -26.02 9.51 -26.36
C ILE A 243 -25.02 8.55 -27.00
N SER A 244 -25.09 7.27 -26.64
CA SER A 244 -24.24 6.22 -27.22
C SER A 244 -24.93 5.37 -28.26
N ALA A 245 -26.28 5.21 -28.18
CA ALA A 245 -27.08 4.50 -29.17
C ALA A 245 -28.48 5.01 -29.23
N ILE A 246 -29.14 4.85 -30.40
CA ILE A 246 -30.51 5.17 -30.62
C ILE A 246 -31.13 3.96 -31.33
N ASN A 247 -31.95 3.19 -30.60
CA ASN A 247 -32.51 1.94 -31.05
C ASN A 247 -34.04 2.09 -31.34
N PRO A 248 -34.54 1.78 -32.54
CA PRO A 248 -35.96 1.71 -32.77
C PRO A 248 -36.58 0.50 -32.03
N ILE A 249 -37.60 0.73 -31.21
CA ILE A 249 -38.36 -0.33 -30.50
C ILE A 249 -39.64 -0.63 -31.24
N ALA A 250 -40.36 0.41 -31.67
CA ALA A 250 -41.63 0.33 -32.38
C ALA A 250 -41.69 1.42 -33.47
N ILE A 251 -42.79 1.45 -34.25
CA ILE A 251 -42.97 2.40 -35.36
C ILE A 251 -42.75 3.85 -34.90
N ASN A 252 -43.27 4.20 -33.72
CA ASN A 252 -43.19 5.55 -33.18
C ASN A 252 -42.38 5.62 -31.85
N GLU A 253 -41.70 4.57 -31.43
CA GLU A 253 -40.94 4.53 -30.17
C GLU A 253 -39.47 4.20 -30.42
N ILE A 254 -38.61 4.96 -29.76
CA ILE A 254 -37.16 4.76 -29.77
C ILE A 254 -36.66 4.64 -28.34
N GLU A 255 -35.64 3.83 -28.16
CA GLU A 255 -34.80 3.81 -26.96
C GLU A 255 -33.53 4.58 -27.21
N VAL A 256 -33.26 5.57 -26.38
CA VAL A 256 -32.03 6.32 -26.36
C VAL A 256 -31.17 5.78 -25.23
N VAL A 257 -30.01 5.21 -25.59
CA VAL A 257 -29.02 4.71 -24.63
C VAL A 257 -27.98 5.80 -24.39
N ILE A 258 -27.69 6.06 -23.13
CA ILE A 258 -26.78 7.10 -22.68
C ILE A 258 -25.64 6.46 -21.92
N THR A 259 -24.41 6.81 -22.27
CA THR A 259 -23.23 6.47 -21.48
C THR A 259 -22.94 7.60 -20.51
N LEU A 260 -22.85 7.26 -19.22
CA LEU A 260 -22.58 8.21 -18.15
C LEU A 260 -21.14 8.72 -18.22
N LYS A 261 -20.96 9.99 -17.88
CA LYS A 261 -19.67 10.70 -17.94
C LYS A 261 -18.71 10.26 -16.85
N THR A 262 -19.21 10.00 -15.65
CA THR A 262 -18.40 9.71 -14.47
C THR A 262 -18.47 8.24 -14.10
N ASN A 263 -17.30 7.60 -14.01
CA ASN A 263 -17.19 6.21 -13.58
C ASN A 263 -17.02 6.14 -12.06
N PRO A 264 -17.98 5.59 -11.33
CA PRO A 264 -17.88 5.50 -9.87
C PRO A 264 -16.75 4.58 -9.37
N LEU A 265 -16.18 3.72 -10.22
CA LEU A 265 -15.03 2.88 -9.83
C LEU A 265 -13.70 3.65 -9.78
N GLU A 266 -13.63 4.81 -10.41
CA GLU A 266 -12.41 5.63 -10.49
C GLU A 266 -12.35 6.72 -9.42
N GLU A 267 -13.44 6.92 -8.66
CA GLU A 267 -13.56 8.01 -7.71
C GLU A 267 -13.42 7.54 -6.27
N ASN A 268 -12.63 8.28 -5.49
CA ASN A 268 -12.43 8.00 -4.07
C ASN A 268 -13.29 8.88 -3.16
N PHE A 269 -13.74 10.05 -3.66
CA PHE A 269 -14.46 11.05 -2.89
C PHE A 269 -15.73 11.45 -3.60
N TYR A 270 -16.78 11.63 -2.80
CA TYR A 270 -18.11 11.99 -3.27
C TYR A 270 -18.65 13.16 -2.46
N GLY A 271 -19.28 14.10 -3.15
CA GLY A 271 -19.91 15.28 -2.54
C GLY A 271 -21.41 15.12 -2.43
N MET A 272 -22.00 15.67 -1.38
CA MET A 272 -23.44 15.81 -1.19
C MET A 272 -23.78 17.24 -0.77
N ILE A 273 -24.95 17.74 -1.23
CA ILE A 273 -25.39 19.12 -0.99
C ILE A 273 -26.65 19.11 -0.14
N GLY A 274 -26.78 20.11 0.73
CA GLY A 274 -28.01 20.34 1.49
C GLY A 274 -28.19 19.41 2.70
N ILE A 275 -27.10 18.85 3.22
CA ILE A 275 -27.12 18.12 4.47
C ILE A 275 -27.08 19.14 5.60
N LYS A 276 -28.17 19.30 6.36
CA LYS A 276 -28.13 20.03 7.62
C LYS A 276 -27.37 19.18 8.62
N SER A 277 -26.21 19.64 9.06
CA SER A 277 -25.58 19.15 10.30
C SER A 277 -26.49 19.61 11.42
N ASP A 278 -27.35 18.72 11.95
CA ASP A 278 -27.94 18.97 13.24
C ASP A 278 -26.79 19.03 14.26
N GLU A 279 -26.53 20.22 14.77
CA GLU A 279 -25.64 20.42 15.93
C GLU A 279 -26.20 19.57 17.09
N ILE A 280 -25.43 18.55 17.49
CA ILE A 280 -25.66 17.82 18.74
C ILE A 280 -24.81 18.44 19.82
#